data_b32e6a0e6b771e78320956fdf1598007
#
_entry.id   b32e6a0e6b771e78320956fdf1598007
#
_cell.length_a   1.000
_cell.length_b   1.000
_cell.length_c   1.000
_cell.angle_alpha   90.00
_cell.angle_beta   90.00
_cell.angle_gamma   90.00
#
_symmetry.space_group_name_H-M   'P 1'
#
loop_
_entity.id
_entity.type
_entity.pdbx_description
1 polymer ?
#
loop_
_entity_poly.entity_id
_entity_poly.type
_entity_poly.pdbx_seq_one_letter_code
_entity_poly.pdbx_strand_id
1 'polypeptide(L)'
;VLIAGYPGIGKTTLGLSAPKPLLIDVDFGINRVMASCRTDYIQPDNYEQLLNDLKGDLSDYETIVIDTGGKLLELMKSYVIKNDIKNAKKDGTLSLQGYGAVGREFTRFMNYIYFELKKHCVIIFHAVEDKQDEETKLRILVEGSTKNSVWQNVELGGFIEMRGNKKTIGFDNCERYFAKSSFGIKGIYTIPELDANTPNNFLTNLFEKADKNIQEESKVFEKEREEYQAVMDKYIPVIE
;
A
#
# COMPACT_ATOMS: atom_id res chain seq x y z
N VAL A 1 1.13 2.89 0.04
CA VAL A 1 2.01 2.10 -0.83
C VAL A 1 1.66 0.63 -0.74
N LEU A 2 1.65 -0.09 -1.89
CA LEU A 2 1.52 -1.53 -1.95
C LEU A 2 2.88 -2.15 -2.31
N ILE A 3 3.31 -3.14 -1.54
CA ILE A 3 4.53 -3.91 -1.80
C ILE A 3 4.14 -5.37 -2.04
N ALA A 4 4.44 -5.90 -3.23
CA ALA A 4 4.21 -7.29 -3.55
C ALA A 4 5.53 -8.02 -3.87
N GLY A 5 5.56 -9.33 -3.62
CA GLY A 5 6.72 -10.17 -3.94
C GLY A 5 6.61 -11.56 -3.35
N TYR A 6 7.52 -12.45 -3.74
CA TYR A 6 7.56 -13.81 -3.24
C TYR A 6 7.81 -13.89 -1.72
N PRO A 7 7.40 -14.98 -1.06
CA PRO A 7 7.78 -15.24 0.33
C PRO A 7 9.31 -15.16 0.52
N GLY A 8 9.75 -14.59 1.65
CA GLY A 8 11.18 -14.51 2.01
C GLY A 8 12.01 -13.44 1.28
N ILE A 9 11.44 -12.67 0.31
CA ILE A 9 12.21 -11.67 -0.45
C ILE A 9 12.53 -10.39 0.34
N GLY A 10 12.01 -10.22 1.57
CA GLY A 10 12.30 -9.07 2.43
C GLY A 10 11.24 -7.96 2.41
N LYS A 11 9.99 -8.29 2.05
CA LYS A 11 8.87 -7.32 2.00
C LYS A 11 8.62 -6.60 3.32
N THR A 12 8.57 -7.36 4.43
CA THR A 12 8.36 -6.81 5.78
C THR A 12 9.44 -5.80 6.12
N THR A 13 10.70 -6.16 5.95
CA THR A 13 11.84 -5.25 6.20
C THR A 13 11.74 -4.00 5.35
N LEU A 14 11.36 -4.13 4.06
CA LEU A 14 11.14 -2.97 3.21
C LEU A 14 9.96 -2.12 3.68
N GLY A 15 8.84 -2.72 4.09
CA GLY A 15 7.69 -2.00 4.64
C GLY A 15 8.04 -1.19 5.88
N LEU A 16 8.86 -1.77 6.76
CA LEU A 16 9.34 -1.12 8.00
C LEU A 16 10.40 -0.03 7.76
N SER A 17 10.81 0.23 6.53
CA SER A 17 11.66 1.36 6.17
C SER A 17 10.88 2.68 5.97
N ALA A 18 9.58 2.68 6.16
CA ALA A 18 8.73 3.86 6.15
C ALA A 18 8.94 4.74 7.39
N PRO A 19 8.56 6.02 7.36
CA PRO A 19 8.74 6.91 8.51
C PRO A 19 7.87 6.45 9.70
N LYS A 20 8.49 6.31 10.87
CA LYS A 20 7.86 5.92 12.15
C LYS A 20 6.77 4.85 12.00
N PRO A 21 7.12 3.65 11.58
CA PRO A 21 6.14 2.63 11.27
C PRO A 21 5.58 1.95 12.54
N LEU A 22 4.25 1.73 12.57
CA LEU A 22 3.57 0.76 13.43
C LEU A 22 3.19 -0.43 12.56
N LEU A 23 3.60 -1.63 12.96
CA LEU A 23 3.29 -2.86 12.22
C LEU A 23 1.99 -3.49 12.71
N ILE A 24 1.05 -3.72 11.80
CA ILE A 24 -0.06 -4.65 11.97
C ILE A 24 0.41 -6.02 11.46
N ASP A 25 0.88 -6.87 12.38
CA ASP A 25 1.51 -8.16 12.10
C ASP A 25 0.48 -9.29 12.13
N VAL A 26 -0.37 -9.37 11.12
CA VAL A 26 -1.39 -10.44 10.99
C VAL A 26 -0.81 -11.76 10.47
N ASP A 27 0.45 -11.79 10.08
CA ASP A 27 1.17 -13.01 9.66
C ASP A 27 2.15 -13.55 10.73
N PHE A 28 2.17 -12.94 11.91
CA PHE A 28 3.06 -13.28 13.03
C PHE A 28 4.53 -13.36 12.61
N GLY A 29 4.95 -12.40 11.76
CA GLY A 29 6.22 -12.41 11.05
C GLY A 29 7.32 -11.56 11.62
N ILE A 30 7.06 -10.70 12.62
CA ILE A 30 8.04 -9.73 13.12
C ILE A 30 9.36 -10.37 13.58
N ASN A 31 9.31 -11.58 14.13
CA ASN A 31 10.50 -12.29 14.58
C ASN A 31 11.42 -12.76 13.43
N ARG A 32 10.94 -12.77 12.18
CA ARG A 32 11.72 -13.07 10.98
C ARG A 32 12.50 -11.85 10.48
N VAL A 33 12.18 -10.66 10.99
CA VAL A 33 12.86 -9.40 10.64
C VAL A 33 14.11 -9.24 11.50
N MET A 34 15.19 -8.72 10.91
CA MET A 34 16.42 -8.38 11.62
C MET A 34 16.10 -7.46 12.80
N ALA A 35 16.70 -7.72 13.97
CA ALA A 35 16.38 -7.01 15.20
C ALA A 35 16.51 -5.48 15.09
N SER A 36 17.53 -5.00 14.36
CA SER A 36 17.75 -3.56 14.11
C SER A 36 16.69 -2.90 13.22
N CYS A 37 15.85 -3.70 12.55
CA CYS A 37 14.78 -3.20 11.68
C CYS A 37 13.39 -3.40 12.27
N ARG A 38 13.27 -3.94 13.49
CA ARG A 38 11.97 -4.15 14.15
C ARG A 38 11.43 -2.83 14.70
N THR A 39 10.13 -2.75 14.77
CA THR A 39 9.36 -1.64 15.32
C THR A 39 8.29 -2.17 16.28
N ASP A 40 7.54 -1.27 16.89
CA ASP A 40 6.33 -1.62 17.62
C ASP A 40 5.31 -2.28 16.70
N TYR A 41 4.57 -3.21 17.25
CA TYR A 41 3.60 -3.99 16.48
C TYR A 41 2.37 -4.36 17.31
N ILE A 42 1.28 -4.61 16.58
CA ILE A 42 0.04 -5.21 17.11
C ILE A 42 -0.25 -6.49 16.32
N GLN A 43 -0.77 -7.51 17.01
CA GLN A 43 -1.13 -8.83 16.47
C GLN A 43 -2.59 -9.13 16.79
N PRO A 44 -3.54 -8.63 16.00
CA PRO A 44 -4.96 -8.78 16.28
C PRO A 44 -5.44 -10.21 15.94
N ASP A 45 -6.22 -10.82 16.83
CA ASP A 45 -6.84 -12.13 16.61
C ASP A 45 -8.02 -12.06 15.61
N ASN A 46 -8.63 -10.89 15.48
CA ASN A 46 -9.77 -10.65 14.58
C ASN A 46 -9.85 -9.17 14.16
N TYR A 47 -10.71 -8.90 13.19
CA TYR A 47 -10.83 -7.56 12.62
C TYR A 47 -11.43 -6.52 13.59
N GLU A 48 -12.35 -6.93 14.46
CA GLU A 48 -12.93 -6.03 15.47
C GLU A 48 -11.89 -5.59 16.51
N GLN A 49 -11.01 -6.50 16.91
CA GLN A 49 -9.87 -6.17 17.77
C GLN A 49 -8.93 -5.19 17.07
N LEU A 50 -8.56 -5.44 15.81
CA LEU A 50 -7.74 -4.51 15.04
C LEU A 50 -8.32 -3.09 15.04
N LEU A 51 -9.63 -2.95 14.77
CA LEU A 51 -10.29 -1.65 14.78
C LEU A 51 -10.28 -0.99 16.17
N ASN A 52 -10.32 -1.77 17.25
CA ASN A 52 -10.23 -1.24 18.61
C ASN A 52 -8.79 -0.83 18.95
N ASP A 53 -7.80 -1.62 18.58
CA ASP A 53 -6.39 -1.32 18.81
C ASP A 53 -5.98 -0.01 18.11
N LEU A 54 -6.49 0.23 16.90
CA LEU A 54 -6.24 1.48 16.15
C LEU A 54 -6.96 2.72 16.70
N LYS A 55 -7.82 2.60 17.72
CA LYS A 55 -8.40 3.76 18.44
C LYS A 55 -7.50 4.28 19.56
N GLY A 56 -6.41 3.57 19.87
CA GLY A 56 -5.41 3.99 20.84
C GLY A 56 -4.66 5.25 20.42
N ASP A 57 -3.75 5.70 21.25
CA ASP A 57 -2.85 6.81 20.90
C ASP A 57 -1.82 6.34 19.87
N LEU A 58 -1.89 6.92 18.69
CA LEU A 58 -0.99 6.64 17.56
C LEU A 58 -0.12 7.85 17.22
N SER A 59 0.02 8.82 18.11
CA SER A 59 0.76 10.07 17.86
C SER A 59 2.23 9.87 17.51
N ASP A 60 2.85 8.83 18.04
CA ASP A 60 4.26 8.51 17.79
C ASP A 60 4.53 7.90 16.42
N TYR A 61 3.48 7.47 15.71
CA TYR A 61 3.59 6.79 14.42
C TYR A 61 3.14 7.69 13.28
N GLU A 62 3.81 7.59 12.14
CA GLU A 62 3.44 8.28 10.90
C GLU A 62 2.90 7.30 9.85
N THR A 63 3.27 6.03 9.93
CA THR A 63 2.91 5.00 8.95
C THR A 63 2.31 3.77 9.62
N ILE A 64 1.19 3.28 9.08
CA ILE A 64 0.64 1.96 9.38
C ILE A 64 1.16 0.97 8.32
N VAL A 65 1.89 -0.05 8.75
CA VAL A 65 2.38 -1.13 7.90
C VAL A 65 1.56 -2.39 8.14
N ILE A 66 1.00 -2.99 7.11
CA ILE A 66 0.13 -4.18 7.20
C ILE A 66 0.86 -5.37 6.58
N ASP A 67 1.19 -6.37 7.37
CA ASP A 67 1.84 -7.62 6.93
C ASP A 67 1.05 -8.86 7.39
N THR A 68 0.30 -9.48 6.51
CA THR A 68 0.07 -9.20 5.11
C THR A 68 -1.36 -8.74 4.85
N GLY A 69 -1.55 -7.98 3.77
CA GLY A 69 -2.89 -7.60 3.32
C GLY A 69 -3.78 -8.80 2.99
N GLY A 70 -3.19 -9.92 2.53
CA GLY A 70 -3.94 -11.16 2.31
C GLY A 70 -4.56 -11.70 3.61
N LYS A 71 -3.81 -11.72 4.71
CA LYS A 71 -4.32 -12.13 6.03
C LYS A 71 -5.34 -11.13 6.59
N LEU A 72 -5.11 -9.83 6.41
CA LEU A 72 -6.11 -8.83 6.76
C LEU A 72 -7.44 -9.09 6.04
N LEU A 73 -7.41 -9.40 4.74
CA LEU A 73 -8.62 -9.74 3.99
C LEU A 73 -9.31 -11.00 4.52
N GLU A 74 -8.59 -11.99 5.05
CA GLU A 74 -9.20 -13.16 5.73
C GLU A 74 -9.93 -12.76 7.02
N LEU A 75 -9.35 -11.85 7.84
CA LEU A 75 -10.03 -11.31 9.00
C LEU A 75 -11.31 -10.56 8.59
N MET A 76 -11.25 -9.77 7.51
CA MET A 76 -12.43 -9.07 6.99
C MET A 76 -13.49 -10.02 6.43
N LYS A 77 -13.10 -11.15 5.77
CA LYS A 77 -14.04 -12.19 5.32
C LYS A 77 -14.86 -12.72 6.49
N SER A 78 -14.19 -13.11 7.57
CA SER A 78 -14.83 -13.60 8.80
C SER A 78 -15.78 -12.56 9.40
N TYR A 79 -15.36 -11.30 9.42
CA TYR A 79 -16.15 -10.18 9.94
C TYR A 79 -17.41 -9.92 9.11
N VAL A 80 -17.34 -9.86 7.78
CA VAL A 80 -18.51 -9.58 6.95
C VAL A 80 -19.51 -10.73 6.95
N ILE A 81 -19.06 -11.99 7.09
CA ILE A 81 -19.94 -13.15 7.25
C ILE A 81 -20.64 -13.11 8.62
N LYS A 82 -19.92 -12.80 9.69
CA LYS A 82 -20.47 -12.66 11.04
C LYS A 82 -21.57 -11.61 11.13
N ASN A 83 -21.39 -10.48 10.43
CA ASN A 83 -22.35 -9.38 10.45
C ASN A 83 -23.55 -9.57 9.51
N ASP A 84 -23.41 -10.32 8.42
CA ASP A 84 -24.51 -10.68 7.55
C ASP A 84 -24.25 -12.07 6.91
N ILE A 85 -25.01 -13.06 7.35
CA ILE A 85 -24.90 -14.45 6.88
C ILE A 85 -25.15 -14.59 5.36
N LYS A 86 -25.82 -13.62 4.71
CA LYS A 86 -26.00 -13.61 3.25
C LYS A 86 -24.67 -13.47 2.50
N ASN A 87 -23.62 -13.00 3.17
CA ASN A 87 -22.27 -12.96 2.63
C ASN A 87 -21.62 -14.35 2.54
N ALA A 88 -22.19 -15.38 3.18
CA ALA A 88 -21.73 -16.75 3.09
C ALA A 88 -22.60 -17.60 2.14
N LYS A 89 -21.98 -18.63 1.55
CA LYS A 89 -22.66 -19.76 0.96
C LYS A 89 -23.05 -20.78 2.04
N LYS A 90 -23.82 -21.81 1.66
CA LYS A 90 -24.22 -22.89 2.57
C LYS A 90 -23.07 -23.65 3.22
N ASP A 91 -21.91 -23.70 2.53
CA ASP A 91 -20.66 -24.33 3.01
C ASP A 91 -19.80 -23.43 3.88
N GLY A 92 -20.28 -22.21 4.19
CA GLY A 92 -19.55 -21.21 5.00
C GLY A 92 -18.53 -20.37 4.21
N THR A 93 -18.28 -20.66 2.93
CA THR A 93 -17.39 -19.85 2.09
C THR A 93 -18.08 -18.54 1.65
N LEU A 94 -17.30 -17.55 1.20
CA LEU A 94 -17.88 -16.29 0.71
C LEU A 94 -18.80 -16.52 -0.50
N SER A 95 -19.97 -15.90 -0.45
CA SER A 95 -20.84 -15.74 -1.62
C SER A 95 -20.29 -14.67 -2.57
N LEU A 96 -20.83 -14.59 -3.78
CA LEU A 96 -20.48 -13.52 -4.73
C LEU A 96 -20.72 -12.13 -4.12
N GLN A 97 -21.83 -11.95 -3.39
CA GLN A 97 -22.12 -10.73 -2.62
C GLN A 97 -21.08 -10.48 -1.53
N GLY A 98 -20.62 -11.54 -0.85
CA GLY A 98 -19.60 -11.48 0.19
C GLY A 98 -18.27 -10.92 -0.29
N TYR A 99 -17.81 -11.28 -1.50
CA TYR A 99 -16.61 -10.67 -2.07
C TYR A 99 -16.75 -9.14 -2.24
N GLY A 100 -17.92 -8.68 -2.68
CA GLY A 100 -18.21 -7.25 -2.75
C GLY A 100 -18.25 -6.59 -1.37
N ALA A 101 -18.75 -7.28 -0.33
CA ALA A 101 -18.76 -6.78 1.04
C ALA A 101 -17.34 -6.63 1.60
N VAL A 102 -16.45 -7.61 1.35
CA VAL A 102 -15.03 -7.52 1.74
C VAL A 102 -14.34 -6.35 1.03
N GLY A 103 -14.58 -6.15 -0.27
CA GLY A 103 -14.01 -5.02 -1.01
C GLY A 103 -14.45 -3.66 -0.46
N ARG A 104 -15.73 -3.51 -0.08
CA ARG A 104 -16.24 -2.30 0.58
C ARG A 104 -15.65 -2.09 1.96
N GLU A 105 -15.49 -3.15 2.74
CA GLU A 105 -14.88 -3.08 4.08
C GLU A 105 -13.40 -2.71 3.99
N PHE A 106 -12.67 -3.26 3.02
CA PHE A 106 -11.29 -2.88 2.76
C PHE A 106 -11.19 -1.37 2.40
N THR A 107 -12.06 -0.88 1.52
CA THR A 107 -12.09 0.55 1.17
C THR A 107 -12.39 1.42 2.39
N ARG A 108 -13.35 1.01 3.25
CA ARG A 108 -13.66 1.71 4.51
C ARG A 108 -12.45 1.76 5.43
N PHE A 109 -11.73 0.66 5.58
CA PHE A 109 -10.53 0.58 6.40
C PHE A 109 -9.40 1.47 5.87
N MET A 110 -9.17 1.50 4.56
CA MET A 110 -8.18 2.40 3.96
C MET A 110 -8.55 3.87 4.15
N ASN A 111 -9.83 4.21 3.99
CA ASN A 111 -10.32 5.57 4.25
C ASN A 111 -10.16 5.96 5.72
N TYR A 112 -10.39 5.04 6.67
CA TYR A 112 -10.13 5.26 8.08
C TYR A 112 -8.66 5.62 8.34
N ILE A 113 -7.72 4.86 7.78
CA ILE A 113 -6.27 5.17 7.91
C ILE A 113 -5.94 6.54 7.30
N TYR A 114 -6.43 6.84 6.10
CA TYR A 114 -6.04 8.05 5.38
C TYR A 114 -6.70 9.32 5.91
N PHE A 115 -7.99 9.28 6.17
CA PHE A 115 -8.76 10.50 6.45
C PHE A 115 -9.01 10.73 7.94
N GLU A 116 -9.19 9.68 8.72
CA GLU A 116 -9.44 9.79 10.15
C GLU A 116 -8.13 9.75 10.95
N LEU A 117 -7.31 8.71 10.75
CA LEU A 117 -6.01 8.62 11.42
C LEU A 117 -4.95 9.54 10.80
N LYS A 118 -5.10 9.94 9.53
CA LYS A 118 -4.17 10.77 8.75
C LYS A 118 -2.75 10.18 8.75
N LYS A 119 -2.66 8.86 8.50
CA LYS A 119 -1.39 8.13 8.46
C LYS A 119 -1.09 7.66 7.04
N HIS A 120 0.19 7.53 6.72
CA HIS A 120 0.60 6.74 5.58
C HIS A 120 0.20 5.28 5.78
N CYS A 121 -0.02 4.58 4.69
CA CYS A 121 -0.28 3.14 4.72
C CYS A 121 0.68 2.41 3.78
N VAL A 122 1.37 1.41 4.30
CA VAL A 122 2.13 0.43 3.53
C VAL A 122 1.46 -0.92 3.70
N ILE A 123 0.97 -1.51 2.60
CA ILE A 123 0.33 -2.81 2.63
C ILE A 123 1.13 -3.83 1.83
N ILE A 124 1.42 -4.97 2.44
CA ILE A 124 2.28 -6.01 1.89
C ILE A 124 1.44 -7.19 1.40
N PHE A 125 1.70 -7.65 0.18
CA PHE A 125 1.07 -8.84 -0.38
C PHE A 125 2.09 -9.89 -0.84
N HIS A 126 1.71 -11.15 -0.75
CA HIS A 126 2.40 -12.20 -1.50
C HIS A 126 2.09 -12.07 -2.98
N ALA A 127 3.11 -12.32 -3.80
CA ALA A 127 2.95 -12.45 -5.23
C ALA A 127 2.80 -13.93 -5.62
N VAL A 128 2.02 -14.17 -6.66
CA VAL A 128 1.86 -15.47 -7.32
C VAL A 128 2.02 -15.30 -8.82
N GLU A 129 2.48 -16.36 -9.46
CA GLU A 129 2.49 -16.45 -10.92
C GLU A 129 1.10 -16.85 -11.43
N ASP A 130 0.62 -16.08 -12.39
CA ASP A 130 -0.60 -16.37 -13.12
C ASP A 130 -0.24 -16.61 -14.59
N LYS A 131 -0.43 -17.83 -15.03
CA LYS A 131 -0.19 -18.22 -16.43
C LYS A 131 -1.44 -17.93 -17.23
N GLN A 132 -1.32 -17.02 -18.18
CA GLN A 132 -2.34 -16.71 -19.17
C GLN A 132 -1.73 -16.98 -20.55
N ASP A 133 -2.19 -18.02 -21.21
CA ASP A 133 -1.65 -18.50 -22.47
C ASP A 133 -0.14 -18.80 -22.38
N GLU A 134 0.70 -18.16 -23.19
CA GLU A 134 2.17 -18.31 -23.18
C GLU A 134 2.87 -17.34 -22.21
N GLU A 135 2.14 -16.40 -21.61
CA GLU A 135 2.72 -15.39 -20.70
C GLU A 135 2.55 -15.76 -19.23
N THR A 136 3.60 -15.55 -18.45
CA THR A 136 3.55 -15.68 -17.00
C THR A 136 3.62 -14.30 -16.37
N LYS A 137 2.53 -13.87 -15.69
CA LYS A 137 2.46 -12.57 -15.01
C LYS A 137 2.43 -12.74 -13.49
N LEU A 138 3.11 -11.85 -12.80
CA LEU A 138 3.02 -11.75 -11.34
C LEU A 138 1.76 -10.98 -10.96
N ARG A 139 1.04 -11.50 -9.99
CA ARG A 139 -0.13 -10.85 -9.39
C ARG A 139 -0.06 -10.92 -7.87
N ILE A 140 -0.76 -10.00 -7.19
CA ILE A 140 -0.98 -10.14 -5.76
C ILE A 140 -1.89 -11.35 -5.50
N LEU A 141 -1.58 -12.09 -4.44
CA LEU A 141 -2.38 -13.23 -3.97
C LEU A 141 -3.65 -12.71 -3.28
N VAL A 142 -4.64 -12.36 -4.08
CA VAL A 142 -5.97 -11.91 -3.63
C VAL A 142 -7.03 -12.51 -4.55
N GLU A 143 -8.04 -13.13 -3.93
CA GLU A 143 -9.13 -13.78 -4.65
C GLU A 143 -10.20 -12.80 -5.14
N GLY A 144 -10.82 -13.16 -6.25
CA GLY A 144 -12.02 -12.52 -6.79
C GLY A 144 -11.81 -11.03 -7.15
N SER A 145 -12.91 -10.29 -7.08
CA SER A 145 -12.94 -8.84 -7.40
C SER A 145 -12.27 -7.96 -6.35
N THR A 146 -12.01 -8.48 -5.15
CA THR A 146 -11.38 -7.74 -4.05
C THR A 146 -10.01 -7.18 -4.43
N LYS A 147 -9.25 -7.86 -5.34
CA LYS A 147 -7.98 -7.33 -5.85
C LYS A 147 -8.09 -5.96 -6.51
N ASN A 148 -9.23 -5.68 -7.18
CA ASN A 148 -9.45 -4.38 -7.80
C ASN A 148 -9.61 -3.29 -6.74
N SER A 149 -10.36 -3.59 -5.65
CA SER A 149 -10.48 -2.68 -4.50
C SER A 149 -9.12 -2.40 -3.85
N VAL A 150 -8.23 -3.40 -3.76
CA VAL A 150 -6.87 -3.22 -3.22
C VAL A 150 -6.10 -2.21 -4.07
N TRP A 151 -6.04 -2.40 -5.40
CA TRP A 151 -5.31 -1.50 -6.29
C TRP A 151 -5.90 -0.09 -6.39
N GLN A 152 -7.22 0.04 -6.28
CA GLN A 152 -7.89 1.35 -6.29
C GLN A 152 -7.53 2.21 -5.08
N ASN A 153 -7.30 1.59 -3.92
CA ASN A 153 -7.05 2.27 -2.65
C ASN A 153 -5.57 2.58 -2.37
N VAL A 154 -4.66 2.32 -3.31
CA VAL A 154 -3.24 2.67 -3.16
C VAL A 154 -2.79 3.62 -4.26
N GLU A 155 -1.87 4.53 -3.94
CA GLU A 155 -1.34 5.49 -4.91
C GLU A 155 -0.05 4.99 -5.57
N LEU A 156 0.74 4.23 -4.84
CA LEU A 156 2.00 3.66 -5.32
C LEU A 156 2.00 2.16 -5.05
N GLY A 157 2.30 1.35 -6.04
CA GLY A 157 2.36 -0.09 -5.87
C GLY A 157 3.40 -0.74 -6.76
N GLY A 158 4.24 -1.60 -6.16
CA GLY A 158 5.34 -2.24 -6.87
C GLY A 158 5.60 -3.68 -6.47
N PHE A 159 6.35 -4.37 -7.33
CA PHE A 159 6.79 -5.73 -7.12
C PHE A 159 8.28 -5.80 -6.84
N ILE A 160 8.63 -6.55 -5.78
CA ILE A 160 10.02 -6.86 -5.47
C ILE A 160 10.46 -8.07 -6.30
N GLU A 161 11.56 -7.91 -7.01
CA GLU A 161 12.20 -8.97 -7.79
C GLU A 161 13.71 -8.97 -7.60
N MET A 162 14.34 -10.10 -7.90
CA MET A 162 15.78 -10.19 -8.06
C MET A 162 16.17 -9.84 -9.50
N ARG A 163 17.05 -8.89 -9.68
CA ARG A 163 17.68 -8.57 -10.97
C ARG A 163 19.20 -8.78 -10.84
N GLY A 164 19.66 -9.89 -11.41
CA GLY A 164 20.98 -10.40 -11.05
C GLY A 164 21.07 -10.67 -9.56
N ASN A 165 22.08 -10.11 -8.89
CA ASN A 165 22.29 -10.28 -7.45
C ASN A 165 21.64 -9.15 -6.60
N LYS A 166 20.86 -8.24 -7.20
CA LYS A 166 20.28 -7.12 -6.49
C LYS A 166 18.78 -7.29 -6.32
N LYS A 167 18.26 -6.99 -5.13
CA LYS A 167 16.83 -6.81 -4.92
C LYS A 167 16.40 -5.47 -5.50
N THR A 168 15.31 -5.49 -6.25
CA THR A 168 14.73 -4.26 -6.83
C THR A 168 13.23 -4.22 -6.59
N ILE A 169 12.66 -3.02 -6.57
CA ILE A 169 11.22 -2.80 -6.62
C ILE A 169 10.90 -1.96 -7.84
N GLY A 170 9.92 -2.41 -8.65
CA GLY A 170 9.45 -1.70 -9.83
C GLY A 170 8.06 -1.13 -9.62
N PHE A 171 7.88 0.15 -9.95
CA PHE A 171 6.61 0.87 -9.81
C PHE A 171 5.94 1.18 -11.16
N ASP A 172 6.55 0.84 -12.28
CA ASP A 172 5.92 0.98 -13.59
C ASP A 172 5.33 -0.34 -14.07
N ASN A 173 4.23 -0.25 -14.81
CA ASN A 173 3.66 -1.39 -15.51
C ASN A 173 4.68 -1.97 -16.50
N CYS A 174 4.75 -3.29 -16.54
CA CYS A 174 5.56 -4.01 -17.52
C CYS A 174 4.82 -5.30 -17.95
N GLU A 175 5.39 -6.01 -18.91
CA GLU A 175 4.81 -7.29 -19.39
C GLU A 175 4.63 -8.30 -18.25
N ARG A 176 5.50 -8.25 -17.25
CA ARG A 176 5.56 -9.21 -16.15
C ARG A 176 4.57 -8.93 -15.01
N TYR A 177 4.21 -7.68 -14.75
CA TYR A 177 3.28 -7.31 -13.67
C TYR A 177 2.58 -5.97 -13.92
N PHE A 178 1.42 -5.82 -13.28
CA PHE A 178 0.75 -4.54 -13.12
C PHE A 178 1.33 -3.82 -11.89
N ALA A 179 1.73 -2.58 -12.06
CA ALA A 179 2.19 -1.71 -10.99
C ALA A 179 1.45 -0.37 -11.06
N LYS A 180 1.59 0.46 -10.04
CA LYS A 180 0.99 1.80 -10.00
C LYS A 180 2.04 2.80 -9.57
N SER A 181 2.24 3.84 -10.38
CA SER A 181 3.15 4.95 -10.09
C SER A 181 2.38 6.25 -9.92
N SER A 182 2.77 7.03 -8.91
CA SER A 182 2.22 8.35 -8.63
C SER A 182 3.31 9.28 -8.12
N PHE A 183 3.04 10.57 -8.05
CA PHE A 183 3.93 11.57 -7.45
C PHE A 183 5.32 11.62 -8.10
N GLY A 184 5.42 11.35 -9.40
CA GLY A 184 6.71 11.32 -10.11
C GLY A 184 7.64 10.16 -9.73
N ILE A 185 7.16 9.19 -8.93
CA ILE A 185 7.90 7.97 -8.59
C ILE A 185 7.70 6.96 -9.72
N LYS A 186 8.73 6.75 -10.53
CA LYS A 186 8.70 5.88 -11.72
C LYS A 186 9.92 4.98 -11.76
N GLY A 187 9.83 3.89 -12.54
CA GLY A 187 10.95 3.02 -12.84
C GLY A 187 11.24 1.98 -11.76
N ILE A 188 12.48 1.56 -11.73
CA ILE A 188 12.96 0.47 -10.90
C ILE A 188 14.00 1.01 -9.93
N TYR A 189 13.81 0.72 -8.66
CA TYR A 189 14.71 1.11 -7.58
C TYR A 189 15.45 -0.10 -7.03
N THR A 190 16.74 0.02 -6.81
CA THR A 190 17.52 -0.98 -6.09
C THR A 190 17.25 -0.83 -4.59
N ILE A 191 16.84 -1.92 -3.95
CA ILE A 191 16.68 -1.99 -2.49
C ILE A 191 18.07 -2.25 -1.89
N PRO A 192 18.55 -1.40 -0.96
CA PRO A 192 19.84 -1.59 -0.32
C PRO A 192 19.92 -2.93 0.43
N GLU A 193 21.09 -3.53 0.44
CA GLU A 193 21.38 -4.59 1.39
C GLU A 193 21.60 -3.96 2.78
N LEU A 194 20.96 -4.56 3.78
CA LEU A 194 21.02 -4.07 5.15
C LEU A 194 21.98 -4.93 5.97
N ASP A 195 22.80 -4.27 6.75
CA ASP A 195 23.58 -4.84 7.83
C ASP A 195 23.20 -4.18 9.18
N ALA A 196 23.92 -4.50 10.24
CA ALA A 196 23.63 -3.95 11.57
C ALA A 196 23.80 -2.42 11.67
N ASN A 197 24.53 -1.81 10.75
CA ASN A 197 24.88 -0.39 10.76
C ASN A 197 24.16 0.41 9.66
N THR A 198 23.53 -0.27 8.71
CA THR A 198 22.82 0.38 7.59
C THR A 198 21.41 0.80 8.04
N PRO A 199 21.07 2.08 7.99
CA PRO A 199 19.73 2.52 8.35
C PRO A 199 18.68 1.98 7.36
N ASN A 200 17.59 1.44 7.90
CA ASN A 200 16.47 0.96 7.11
C ASN A 200 15.51 2.12 6.78
N ASN A 201 15.81 2.92 5.77
CA ASN A 201 15.10 4.16 5.43
C ASN A 201 14.67 4.28 3.96
N PHE A 202 14.59 3.17 3.23
CA PHE A 202 14.28 3.19 1.79
C PHE A 202 12.95 3.89 1.48
N LEU A 203 11.86 3.51 2.15
CA LEU A 203 10.56 4.14 1.93
C LEU A 203 10.48 5.56 2.49
N THR A 204 11.19 5.86 3.58
CA THR A 204 11.32 7.24 4.08
C THR A 204 11.88 8.15 2.99
N ASN A 205 13.00 7.76 2.39
CA ASN A 205 13.61 8.52 1.28
C ASN A 205 12.69 8.61 0.04
N LEU A 206 11.92 7.56 -0.21
CA LEU A 206 10.97 7.54 -1.33
C LEU A 206 9.79 8.51 -1.07
N PHE A 207 9.28 8.57 0.16
CA PHE A 207 8.21 9.50 0.55
C PHE A 207 8.70 10.95 0.49
N GLU A 208 9.89 11.24 1.01
CA GLU A 208 10.51 12.57 0.89
C GLU A 208 10.68 13.00 -0.58
N LYS A 209 11.03 12.06 -1.47
CA LYS A 209 11.11 12.35 -2.90
C LYS A 209 9.73 12.65 -3.49
N ALA A 210 8.69 11.90 -3.12
CA ALA A 210 7.34 12.15 -3.55
C ALA A 210 6.84 13.53 -3.11
N ASP A 211 7.09 13.90 -1.85
CA ASP A 211 6.72 15.22 -1.30
C ASP A 211 7.42 16.36 -2.03
N LYS A 212 8.70 16.22 -2.34
CA LYS A 212 9.44 17.21 -3.15
C LYS A 212 8.83 17.36 -4.54
N ASN A 213 8.51 16.26 -5.21
CA ASN A 213 7.90 16.30 -6.53
C ASN A 213 6.53 17.02 -6.49
N ILE A 214 5.69 16.73 -5.48
CA ILE A 214 4.39 17.39 -5.30
C ILE A 214 4.57 18.90 -5.09
N GLN A 215 5.54 19.30 -4.26
CA GLN A 215 5.83 20.73 -4.03
C GLN A 215 6.35 21.45 -5.27
N GLU A 216 7.18 20.79 -6.08
CA GLU A 216 7.68 21.34 -7.33
C GLU A 216 6.56 21.50 -8.36
N GLU A 217 5.70 20.50 -8.53
CA GLU A 217 4.52 20.57 -9.41
C GLU A 217 3.55 21.66 -8.97
N SER A 218 3.32 21.83 -7.66
CA SER A 218 2.46 22.90 -7.12
C SER A 218 2.99 24.29 -7.46
N LYS A 219 4.30 24.51 -7.34
CA LYS A 219 4.93 25.81 -7.70
C LYS A 219 4.80 26.12 -9.18
N VAL A 220 4.95 25.10 -10.05
CA VAL A 220 4.76 25.28 -11.51
C VAL A 220 3.31 25.66 -11.79
N PHE A 221 2.35 24.98 -11.19
CA PHE A 221 0.93 25.26 -11.35
C PHE A 221 0.54 26.66 -10.87
N GLU A 222 1.06 27.11 -9.71
CA GLU A 222 0.83 28.46 -9.20
C GLU A 222 1.35 29.52 -10.19
N LYS A 223 2.56 29.33 -10.70
CA LYS A 223 3.15 30.25 -11.70
C LYS A 223 2.34 30.31 -12.98
N GLU A 224 1.93 29.17 -13.54
CA GLU A 224 1.08 29.11 -14.74
C GLU A 224 -0.27 29.79 -14.49
N ARG A 225 -0.85 29.64 -13.32
CA ARG A 225 -2.10 30.30 -12.91
C ARG A 225 -1.94 31.80 -12.83
N GLU A 226 -0.86 32.30 -12.26
CA GLU A 226 -0.55 33.74 -12.21
C GLU A 226 -0.35 34.32 -13.61
N GLU A 227 0.40 33.62 -14.48
CA GLU A 227 0.60 34.01 -15.87
C GLU A 227 -0.73 34.06 -16.67
N TYR A 228 -1.59 33.04 -16.46
CA TYR A 228 -2.92 33.00 -17.07
C TYR A 228 -3.79 34.17 -16.58
N GLN A 229 -3.82 34.44 -15.27
CA GLN A 229 -4.57 35.55 -14.69
C GLN A 229 -4.10 36.89 -15.24
N ALA A 230 -2.79 37.12 -15.32
CA ALA A 230 -2.23 38.33 -15.89
C ALA A 230 -2.63 38.56 -17.36
N VAL A 231 -2.74 37.46 -18.15
CA VAL A 231 -3.25 37.53 -19.53
C VAL A 231 -4.73 37.89 -19.54
N MET A 232 -5.55 37.25 -18.72
CA MET A 232 -6.99 37.51 -18.62
C MET A 232 -7.28 38.96 -18.20
N ASP A 233 -6.59 39.46 -17.17
CA ASP A 233 -6.75 40.85 -16.69
C ASP A 233 -6.38 41.88 -17.77
N LYS A 234 -5.49 41.53 -18.69
CA LYS A 234 -5.12 42.40 -19.84
C LYS A 234 -6.20 42.43 -20.93
N TYR A 235 -6.95 41.33 -21.09
CA TYR A 235 -7.91 41.22 -22.20
C TYR A 235 -9.36 41.50 -21.81
N ILE A 236 -9.76 41.27 -20.54
CA ILE A 236 -11.11 41.54 -20.04
C ILE A 236 -11.52 43.02 -20.25
N PRO A 237 -10.70 44.06 -20.00
CA PRO A 237 -11.08 45.45 -20.22
C PRO A 237 -11.31 45.81 -21.71
N VAL A 238 -10.97 44.93 -22.64
CA VAL A 238 -11.11 45.18 -24.07
C VAL A 238 -12.48 44.66 -24.60
N ILE A 239 -13.23 43.94 -23.76
CA ILE A 239 -14.51 43.30 -24.15
C ILE A 239 -15.72 44.06 -23.58
N GLU A 240 -15.52 45.01 -22.63
CA GLU A 240 -16.51 46.00 -22.20
C GLU A 240 -16.46 47.26 -23.10
#